data_048bee6aa43ba2d11ee1728220f62295
#
_entry.id   048bee6aa43ba2d11ee1728220f62295
#
_cell.length_a   1.000
_cell.length_b   1.000
_cell.length_c   1.000
_cell.angle_alpha   90.00
_cell.angle_beta   90.00
_cell.angle_gamma   90.00
#
_symmetry.space_group_name_H-M   'P 1'
#
loop_
_entity.id
_entity.type
_entity.pdbx_description
1 polymer ?
#
loop_
_entity_poly.entity_id
_entity_poly.type
_entity_poly.pdbx_seq_one_letter_code
_entity_poly.pdbx_strand_id
1 'polypeptide(L)'
;MVFSIITHVPHSKSGTDYFAYAPYVNEMNIWLKYVDKVVIVAPLKNFENTAIHQKYTHSNIEFIAVPDFSLTSFVAICKTILNLPRIFFILFKAMKKSNHIHLRCPGNMGLLGSLVQILFPRKRKTAKYAGNWDGNSKQPFTYRLQKYILSST
;
A
#
# COMPACT_ATOMS: atom_id res chain seq x y z
N MET A 1 12.19 -14.59 -3.71
CA MET A 1 11.53 -13.45 -4.38
C MET A 1 11.17 -12.40 -3.34
N VAL A 2 11.51 -11.13 -3.56
CA VAL A 2 11.11 -10.01 -2.69
C VAL A 2 9.78 -9.44 -3.18
N PHE A 3 8.77 -9.39 -2.30
CA PHE A 3 7.42 -8.93 -2.58
C PHE A 3 7.15 -7.63 -1.82
N SER A 4 6.80 -6.54 -2.51
CA SER A 4 6.43 -5.29 -1.86
C SER A 4 4.92 -5.08 -1.86
N ILE A 5 4.39 -4.66 -0.73
CA ILE A 5 2.99 -4.30 -0.53
C ILE A 5 2.92 -2.81 -0.24
N ILE A 6 2.22 -2.07 -1.10
CA ILE A 6 1.94 -0.65 -0.92
C ILE A 6 0.46 -0.51 -0.56
N THR A 7 0.18 -0.05 0.64
CA THR A 7 -1.20 0.01 1.14
C THR A 7 -1.45 1.22 2.02
N HIS A 8 -2.70 1.66 2.07
CA HIS A 8 -3.17 2.68 2.99
C HIS A 8 -3.76 2.10 4.28
N VAL A 9 -3.85 0.77 4.38
CA VAL A 9 -4.39 0.11 5.57
C VAL A 9 -3.49 0.40 6.76
N PRO A 10 -4.02 0.93 7.87
CA PRO A 10 -3.23 1.15 9.08
C PRO A 10 -2.73 -0.18 9.66
N HIS A 11 -1.48 -0.16 10.11
CA HIS A 11 -0.86 -1.28 10.79
C HIS A 11 -0.50 -0.90 12.23
N SER A 12 -0.51 -1.86 13.14
CA SER A 12 0.10 -1.74 14.46
C SER A 12 1.26 -2.71 14.61
N LYS A 13 2.13 -2.44 15.57
CA LYS A 13 3.25 -3.32 15.91
C LYS A 13 3.13 -3.74 17.38
N SER A 14 3.26 -5.03 17.63
CA SER A 14 3.36 -5.58 18.99
C SER A 14 4.52 -6.56 19.04
N GLY A 15 5.55 -6.22 19.83
CA GLY A 15 6.83 -6.94 19.81
C GLY A 15 7.46 -6.94 18.41
N THR A 16 7.64 -8.12 17.83
CA THR A 16 8.15 -8.32 16.47
C THR A 16 7.04 -8.43 15.41
N ASP A 17 5.79 -8.59 15.83
CA ASP A 17 4.66 -8.88 14.97
C ASP A 17 3.98 -7.59 14.47
N TYR A 18 3.50 -7.64 13.22
CA TYR A 18 2.69 -6.59 12.60
C TYR A 18 1.27 -7.06 12.42
N PHE A 19 0.31 -6.19 12.76
CA PHE A 19 -1.12 -6.43 12.71
C PHE A 19 -1.80 -5.41 11.81
N ALA A 20 -2.85 -5.83 11.14
CA ALA A 20 -3.74 -4.96 10.40
C ALA A 20 -5.14 -5.59 10.30
N TYR A 21 -6.04 -4.96 9.57
CA TYR A 21 -7.42 -5.44 9.38
C TYR A 21 -7.46 -6.89 8.88
N ALA A 22 -8.13 -7.77 9.62
CA ALA A 22 -8.05 -9.22 9.47
C ALA A 22 -8.39 -9.73 8.06
N PRO A 23 -9.49 -9.33 7.39
CA PRO A 23 -9.79 -9.80 6.04
C PRO A 23 -8.66 -9.50 5.04
N TYR A 24 -8.02 -8.34 5.18
CA TYR A 24 -6.89 -7.95 4.34
C TYR A 24 -5.64 -8.79 4.63
N VAL A 25 -5.30 -8.97 5.91
CA VAL A 25 -4.11 -9.75 6.29
C VAL A 25 -4.27 -11.21 5.92
N ASN A 26 -5.45 -11.79 6.09
CA ASN A 26 -5.73 -13.18 5.70
C ASN A 26 -5.51 -13.40 4.20
N GLU A 27 -5.96 -12.45 3.36
CA GLU A 27 -5.68 -12.48 1.93
C GLU A 27 -4.18 -12.40 1.64
N MET A 28 -3.46 -11.45 2.28
CA MET A 28 -2.03 -11.31 2.09
C MET A 28 -1.28 -12.56 2.57
N ASN A 29 -1.63 -13.14 3.71
CA ASN A 29 -0.98 -14.35 4.22
C ASN A 29 -1.05 -15.54 3.24
N ILE A 30 -2.08 -15.61 2.37
CA ILE A 30 -2.13 -16.61 1.31
C ILE A 30 -1.02 -16.38 0.27
N TRP A 31 -0.84 -15.13 -0.17
CA TRP A 31 0.18 -14.76 -1.16
C TRP A 31 1.61 -14.89 -0.60
N LEU A 32 1.78 -14.53 0.67
CA LEU A 32 3.09 -14.46 1.31
C LEU A 32 3.73 -15.82 1.57
N LYS A 33 2.98 -16.92 1.44
CA LYS A 33 3.52 -18.30 1.50
C LYS A 33 4.55 -18.61 0.40
N TYR A 34 4.53 -17.86 -0.69
CA TYR A 34 5.31 -18.12 -1.90
C TYR A 34 6.46 -17.13 -2.13
N VAL A 35 6.81 -16.35 -1.11
CA VAL A 35 7.84 -15.32 -1.19
C VAL A 35 8.88 -15.49 -0.09
N ASP A 36 10.12 -15.01 -0.32
CA ASP A 36 11.22 -15.16 0.64
C ASP A 36 11.30 -13.96 1.61
N LYS A 37 10.86 -12.78 1.14
CA LYS A 37 10.88 -11.54 1.91
C LYS A 37 9.72 -10.65 1.52
N VAL A 38 9.12 -10.02 2.50
CA VAL A 38 8.03 -9.05 2.34
C VAL A 38 8.51 -7.66 2.74
N VAL A 39 8.18 -6.66 1.92
CA VAL A 39 8.39 -5.25 2.23
C VAL A 39 7.03 -4.57 2.29
N ILE A 40 6.60 -4.18 3.48
CA ILE A 40 5.31 -3.50 3.67
C ILE A 40 5.56 -2.00 3.80
N VAL A 41 4.93 -1.21 2.92
CA VAL A 41 4.93 0.26 2.98
C VAL A 41 3.51 0.71 3.32
N ALA A 42 3.31 1.14 4.56
CA ALA A 42 2.00 1.46 5.10
C ALA A 42 2.07 2.45 6.27
N PRO A 43 0.95 3.10 6.64
CA PRO A 43 0.85 3.85 7.89
C PRO A 43 1.01 2.92 9.11
N LEU A 44 1.85 3.34 10.05
CA LEU A 44 2.00 2.68 11.34
C LEU A 44 1.28 3.50 12.40
N LYS A 45 0.35 2.89 13.12
CA LYS A 45 -0.45 3.52 14.17
C LYS A 45 -0.42 2.68 15.45
N ASN A 46 -0.50 3.35 16.57
CA ASN A 46 -0.71 2.67 17.84
C ASN A 46 -2.21 2.47 18.05
N PHE A 47 -2.66 1.26 17.92
CA PHE A 47 -4.02 0.84 18.30
C PHE A 47 -3.95 -0.53 18.99
N GLU A 48 -4.90 -0.77 19.87
CA GLU A 48 -5.03 -2.07 20.53
C GLU A 48 -5.50 -3.12 19.51
N ASN A 49 -4.86 -4.27 19.53
CA ASN A 49 -5.22 -5.38 18.67
C ASN A 49 -6.52 -6.03 19.20
N THR A 50 -7.56 -5.96 18.44
CA THR A 50 -8.88 -6.53 18.72
C THR A 50 -9.17 -7.69 17.79
N ALA A 51 -10.32 -8.35 17.95
CA ALA A 51 -10.74 -9.48 17.10
C ALA A 51 -10.82 -9.16 15.59
N ILE A 52 -10.90 -7.86 15.22
CA ILE A 52 -10.89 -7.43 13.81
C ILE A 52 -9.49 -7.29 13.21
N HIS A 53 -8.45 -7.49 14.00
CA HIS A 53 -7.05 -7.42 13.56
C HIS A 53 -6.42 -8.81 13.52
N GLN A 54 -5.56 -9.03 12.54
CA GLN A 54 -4.83 -10.27 12.34
C GLN A 54 -3.36 -9.97 12.15
N LYS A 55 -2.49 -10.88 12.61
CA LYS A 55 -1.06 -10.77 12.35
C LYS A 55 -0.65 -11.39 11.03
N TYR A 56 0.40 -10.86 10.45
CA TYR A 56 1.09 -11.52 9.35
C TYR A 56 1.83 -12.76 9.84
N THR A 57 1.72 -13.85 9.08
CA THR A 57 2.38 -15.13 9.42
C THR A 57 3.78 -15.26 8.85
N HIS A 58 4.18 -14.38 7.93
CA HIS A 58 5.51 -14.41 7.31
C HIS A 58 6.59 -13.94 8.27
N SER A 59 7.70 -14.69 8.38
CA SER A 59 8.78 -14.42 9.34
C SER A 59 9.75 -13.31 8.92
N ASN A 60 9.89 -13.04 7.61
CA ASN A 60 10.84 -12.07 7.08
C ASN A 60 10.10 -10.84 6.52
N ILE A 61 9.68 -9.96 7.42
CA ILE A 61 8.97 -8.73 7.08
C ILE A 61 9.86 -7.52 7.36
N GLU A 62 10.07 -6.71 6.34
CA GLU A 62 10.60 -5.36 6.45
C GLU A 62 9.45 -4.37 6.38
N PHE A 63 9.16 -3.68 7.47
CA PHE A 63 8.09 -2.68 7.52
C PHE A 63 8.68 -1.28 7.39
N ILE A 64 8.15 -0.50 6.46
CA ILE A 64 8.53 0.89 6.20
C ILE A 64 7.32 1.77 6.49
N ALA A 65 7.35 2.44 7.64
CA ALA A 65 6.29 3.35 8.02
C ALA A 65 6.28 4.60 7.14
N VAL A 66 5.09 4.96 6.69
CA VAL A 66 4.86 6.23 5.98
C VAL A 66 3.97 7.15 6.81
N PRO A 67 4.15 8.48 6.71
CA PRO A 67 3.25 9.43 7.34
C PRO A 67 1.81 9.24 6.86
N ASP A 68 0.86 9.60 7.70
CA ASP A 68 -0.54 9.67 7.30
C ASP A 68 -0.70 10.61 6.10
N PHE A 69 -1.35 10.10 5.08
CA PHE A 69 -1.65 10.81 3.86
C PHE A 69 -3.15 11.17 3.86
N SER A 70 -3.47 12.40 4.21
CA SER A 70 -4.86 12.85 4.29
C SER A 70 -5.06 14.12 3.48
N LEU A 71 -6.20 14.22 2.81
CA LEU A 71 -6.64 15.38 2.03
C LEU A 71 -7.93 15.98 2.60
N THR A 72 -8.22 15.73 3.88
CA THR A 72 -9.50 16.09 4.51
C THR A 72 -9.56 17.53 5.01
N SER A 73 -8.41 18.19 5.20
CA SER A 73 -8.36 19.60 5.63
C SER A 73 -7.20 20.32 4.95
N PHE A 74 -7.26 21.65 4.89
CA PHE A 74 -6.19 22.47 4.31
C PHE A 74 -4.82 22.21 4.96
N VAL A 75 -4.78 22.12 6.29
CA VAL A 75 -3.54 21.80 7.02
C VAL A 75 -3.02 20.40 6.68
N ALA A 76 -3.92 19.42 6.55
CA ALA A 76 -3.56 18.06 6.15
C ALA A 76 -3.02 18.03 4.71
N ILE A 77 -3.60 18.81 3.80
CA ILE A 77 -3.13 18.95 2.41
C ILE A 77 -1.71 19.54 2.39
N CYS A 78 -1.45 20.64 3.10
CA CYS A 78 -0.11 21.24 3.16
C CYS A 78 0.92 20.27 3.73
N LYS A 79 0.63 19.57 4.83
CA LYS A 79 1.49 18.54 5.40
C LYS A 79 1.74 17.39 4.42
N THR A 80 0.73 16.99 3.69
CA THR A 80 0.81 15.96 2.66
C THR A 80 1.75 16.39 1.54
N ILE A 81 1.59 17.60 1.00
CA ILE A 81 2.43 18.13 -0.07
C ILE A 81 3.91 18.17 0.36
N LEU A 82 4.18 18.63 1.58
CA LEU A 82 5.54 18.66 2.13
C LEU A 82 6.15 17.26 2.29
N ASN A 83 5.34 16.25 2.56
CA ASN A 83 5.78 14.86 2.71
C ASN A 83 5.83 14.08 1.39
N LEU A 84 5.24 14.58 0.30
CA LEU A 84 5.22 13.89 -0.99
C LEU A 84 6.59 13.44 -1.48
N PRO A 85 7.64 14.29 -1.48
CA PRO A 85 8.98 13.86 -1.92
C PRO A 85 9.50 12.69 -1.09
N ARG A 86 9.33 12.76 0.24
CA ARG A 86 9.76 11.70 1.16
C ARG A 86 9.02 10.38 0.87
N ILE A 87 7.69 10.45 0.71
CA ILE A 87 6.88 9.27 0.41
C ILE A 87 7.26 8.70 -0.96
N PHE A 88 7.47 9.55 -1.96
CA PHE A 88 7.94 9.13 -3.29
C PHE A 88 9.26 8.34 -3.20
N PHE A 89 10.26 8.86 -2.48
CA PHE A 89 11.55 8.16 -2.31
C PHE A 89 11.40 6.85 -1.55
N ILE A 90 10.54 6.78 -0.54
CA ILE A 90 10.23 5.53 0.18
C ILE A 90 9.65 4.50 -0.79
N LEU A 91 8.63 4.87 -1.56
CA LEU A 91 8.00 4.01 -2.55
C LEU A 91 8.99 3.57 -3.62
N PHE A 92 9.76 4.51 -4.17
CA PHE A 92 10.78 4.23 -5.17
C PHE A 92 11.81 3.20 -4.66
N LYS A 93 12.36 3.42 -3.46
CA LYS A 93 13.33 2.49 -2.85
C LYS A 93 12.73 1.11 -2.58
N ALA A 94 11.50 1.06 -2.05
CA ALA A 94 10.81 -0.20 -1.81
C ALA A 94 10.56 -0.97 -3.11
N MET A 95 10.05 -0.30 -4.14
CA MET A 95 9.79 -0.90 -5.44
C MET A 95 11.08 -1.30 -6.16
N LYS A 96 12.16 -0.49 -6.06
CA LYS A 96 13.45 -0.79 -6.67
C LYS A 96 14.03 -2.13 -6.19
N LYS A 97 13.96 -2.42 -4.89
CA LYS A 97 14.50 -3.66 -4.31
C LYS A 97 13.58 -4.87 -4.46
N SER A 98 12.33 -4.69 -4.87
CA SER A 98 11.34 -5.75 -4.99
C SER A 98 11.38 -6.41 -6.36
N ASN A 99 11.05 -7.69 -6.41
CA ASN A 99 10.82 -8.42 -7.67
C ASN A 99 9.36 -8.30 -8.13
N HIS A 100 8.44 -8.17 -7.17
CA HIS A 100 7.01 -8.05 -7.41
C HIS A 100 6.43 -6.87 -6.59
N ILE A 101 5.66 -6.02 -7.23
CA ILE A 101 5.01 -4.87 -6.64
C ILE A 101 3.51 -5.16 -6.53
N HIS A 102 2.97 -5.09 -5.31
CA HIS A 102 1.53 -5.23 -5.05
C HIS A 102 0.96 -3.92 -4.53
N LEU A 103 -0.06 -3.40 -5.21
CA LEU A 103 -0.76 -2.18 -4.83
C LEU A 103 -2.16 -2.49 -4.31
N ARG A 104 -2.51 -1.92 -3.15
CA ARG A 104 -3.89 -1.88 -2.70
C ARG A 104 -4.55 -0.57 -3.10
N CYS A 105 -5.53 -0.66 -3.94
CA CYS A 105 -6.29 0.45 -4.52
C CYS A 105 -7.81 0.29 -4.22
N PRO A 106 -8.62 1.34 -4.31
CA PRO A 106 -8.21 2.73 -4.46
C PRO A 106 -7.75 3.34 -3.14
N GLY A 107 -7.08 4.49 -3.22
CA GLY A 107 -6.64 5.27 -2.07
C GLY A 107 -5.43 6.12 -2.40
N ASN A 108 -5.09 7.03 -1.51
CA ASN A 108 -3.99 7.98 -1.75
C ASN A 108 -2.64 7.27 -1.93
N MET A 109 -2.35 6.27 -1.09
CA MET A 109 -1.14 5.44 -1.23
C MET A 109 -1.15 4.61 -2.51
N GLY A 110 -2.33 4.09 -2.90
CA GLY A 110 -2.53 3.39 -4.16
C GLY A 110 -2.28 4.30 -5.36
N LEU A 111 -2.73 5.56 -5.30
CA LEU A 111 -2.47 6.56 -6.36
C LEU A 111 -0.98 6.85 -6.51
N LEU A 112 -0.28 7.16 -5.42
CA LEU A 112 1.16 7.39 -5.46
C LEU A 112 1.91 6.13 -5.91
N GLY A 113 1.52 4.97 -5.41
CA GLY A 113 2.09 3.69 -5.83
C GLY A 113 1.89 3.44 -7.33
N SER A 114 0.71 3.73 -7.88
CA SER A 114 0.42 3.56 -9.31
C SER A 114 1.26 4.51 -10.18
N LEU A 115 1.55 5.71 -9.71
CA LEU A 115 2.44 6.64 -10.40
C LEU A 115 3.90 6.18 -10.36
N VAL A 116 4.41 5.79 -9.17
CA VAL A 116 5.81 5.38 -9.01
C VAL A 116 6.10 4.07 -9.74
N GLN A 117 5.17 3.12 -9.81
CA GLN A 117 5.38 1.84 -10.51
C GLN A 117 5.63 1.99 -12.02
N ILE A 118 5.22 3.10 -12.64
CA ILE A 118 5.49 3.40 -14.06
C ILE A 118 7.00 3.40 -14.32
N LEU A 119 7.81 3.81 -13.34
CA LEU A 119 9.27 3.81 -13.44
C LEU A 119 9.89 2.40 -13.46
N PHE A 120 9.08 1.37 -13.24
CA PHE A 120 9.53 -0.03 -13.20
C PHE A 120 8.77 -0.92 -14.19
N PRO A 121 8.85 -0.66 -15.52
CA PRO A 121 8.02 -1.36 -16.51
C PRO A 121 8.28 -2.86 -16.58
N ARG A 122 9.48 -3.32 -16.24
CA ARG A 122 9.89 -4.73 -16.31
C ARG A 122 9.57 -5.55 -15.06
N LYS A 123 9.07 -4.93 -13.99
CA LYS A 123 8.74 -5.67 -12.76
C LYS A 123 7.35 -6.27 -12.83
N ARG A 124 7.17 -7.42 -12.18
CA ARG A 124 5.84 -8.01 -11.99
C ARG A 124 5.00 -7.09 -11.12
N LYS A 125 3.76 -6.88 -11.50
CA LYS A 125 2.85 -5.97 -10.82
C LYS A 125 1.50 -6.64 -10.63
N THR A 126 0.90 -6.39 -9.48
CA THR A 126 -0.50 -6.72 -9.19
C THR A 126 -1.16 -5.57 -8.46
N ALA A 127 -2.42 -5.36 -8.71
CA ALA A 127 -3.20 -4.39 -7.97
C ALA A 127 -4.52 -5.04 -7.52
N LYS A 128 -4.82 -4.91 -6.22
CA LYS A 128 -6.17 -5.18 -5.74
C LYS A 128 -6.94 -3.89 -5.68
N TYR A 129 -7.92 -3.75 -6.56
CA TYR A 129 -8.80 -2.59 -6.60
C TYR A 129 -10.13 -2.93 -5.89
N ALA A 130 -10.30 -2.43 -4.66
CA ALA A 130 -11.48 -2.69 -3.82
C ALA A 130 -12.61 -1.66 -4.03
N GLY A 131 -12.56 -0.87 -5.09
CA GLY A 131 -13.59 0.08 -5.49
C GLY A 131 -14.46 -0.45 -6.64
N ASN A 132 -15.46 0.36 -7.02
CA ASN A 132 -16.28 0.05 -8.18
C ASN A 132 -15.46 0.24 -9.48
N TRP A 133 -15.39 -0.81 -10.31
CA TRP A 133 -14.67 -0.77 -11.60
C TRP A 133 -15.55 -0.24 -12.75
N ASP A 134 -16.87 -0.09 -12.54
CA ASP A 134 -17.78 0.45 -13.56
C ASP A 134 -17.40 1.88 -13.96
N GLY A 135 -17.24 2.12 -15.25
CA GLY A 135 -16.91 3.42 -15.82
C GLY A 135 -17.97 4.50 -15.63
N ASN A 136 -19.25 4.09 -15.50
CA ASN A 136 -20.40 4.98 -15.33
C ASN A 136 -20.60 5.39 -13.86
N SER A 137 -19.89 4.76 -12.91
CA SER A 137 -20.01 5.10 -11.51
C SER A 137 -19.41 6.49 -11.20
N LYS A 138 -20.13 7.29 -10.43
CA LYS A 138 -19.65 8.59 -9.93
C LYS A 138 -18.55 8.39 -8.91
N GLN A 139 -17.30 8.31 -9.38
CA GLN A 139 -16.13 8.16 -8.53
C GLN A 139 -15.27 9.44 -8.51
N PRO A 140 -14.54 9.70 -7.42
CA PRO A 140 -13.58 10.78 -7.35
C PRO A 140 -12.58 10.73 -8.51
N PHE A 141 -12.13 11.88 -8.98
CA PHE A 141 -11.13 11.98 -10.06
C PHE A 141 -9.87 11.13 -9.79
N THR A 142 -9.38 11.14 -8.55
CA THR A 142 -8.21 10.36 -8.14
C THR A 142 -8.39 8.85 -8.33
N TYR A 143 -9.60 8.33 -8.15
CA TYR A 143 -9.91 6.90 -8.37
C TYR A 143 -9.98 6.58 -9.84
N ARG A 144 -10.58 7.45 -10.65
CA ARG A 144 -10.60 7.31 -12.11
C ARG A 144 -9.19 7.34 -12.70
N LEU A 145 -8.34 8.24 -12.20
CA LEU A 145 -6.92 8.32 -12.60
C LEU A 145 -6.17 7.03 -12.24
N GLN A 146 -6.38 6.48 -11.03
CA GLN A 146 -5.77 5.19 -10.67
C GLN A 146 -6.20 4.06 -11.61
N LYS A 147 -7.50 3.97 -11.91
CA LYS A 147 -8.00 2.96 -12.88
C LYS A 147 -7.31 3.10 -14.23
N TYR A 148 -7.24 4.32 -14.76
CA TYR A 148 -6.58 4.59 -16.04
C TYR A 148 -5.12 4.14 -16.05
N ILE A 149 -4.35 4.51 -15.02
CA ILE A 149 -2.94 4.11 -14.90
C ILE A 149 -2.82 2.58 -14.81
N LEU A 150 -3.62 1.93 -13.96
CA LEU A 150 -3.57 0.48 -13.73
C LEU A 150 -3.99 -0.33 -14.96
N SER A 151 -4.85 0.21 -15.84
CA SER A 151 -5.24 -0.44 -17.08
C SER A 151 -4.24 -0.25 -18.23
N SER A 152 -3.28 0.69 -18.06
CA SER A 152 -2.29 1.04 -19.09
C SER A 152 -0.87 0.57 -18.77
N THR A 153 -0.65 -0.06 -17.60
CA THR A 153 0.66 -0.52 -17.10
C THR A 153 0.66 -1.97 -16.70
#